data_aadc2666bbd9a089bd04c54ae802614b
#
_entry.id   aadc2666bbd9a089bd04c54ae802614b
#
_cell.length_a   1.000
_cell.length_b   1.000
_cell.length_c   1.000
_cell.angle_alpha   90.00
_cell.angle_beta   90.00
_cell.angle_gamma   90.00
#
_symmetry.space_group_name_H-M   'P 1'
#
loop_
_entity.id
_entity.type
_entity.pdbx_description
1 polymer ?
#
loop_
_entity_poly.entity_id
_entity_poly.type
_entity_poly.pdbx_seq_one_letter_code
_entity_poly.pdbx_strand_id
1 'polypeptide(L)'
;ATLTTLRPDGSPHVVPVGFAFDPSDGLVRVISFAGSRKVRNLAATPGGRAVVCQVEGGRWLALEGSAVVTAEPDRVERAVAAYAARYRQPGEREDRVAIEITVDRVLGRA
;
A
#
# COMPACT_ATOMS: atom_id res chain seq x y z
N ALA A 1 7.03 3.66 -7.43
CA ALA A 1 5.65 4.07 -7.11
C ALA A 1 5.63 4.92 -5.85
N THR A 2 4.56 5.66 -5.65
CA THR A 2 4.31 6.43 -4.43
C THR A 2 3.02 5.97 -3.77
N LEU A 3 2.97 6.08 -2.45
CA LEU A 3 1.76 5.87 -1.66
C LEU A 3 1.40 7.20 -1.00
N THR A 4 0.16 7.63 -1.20
CA THR A 4 -0.40 8.81 -0.55
C THR A 4 -1.40 8.38 0.50
N THR A 5 -1.21 8.87 1.73
CA THR A 5 -2.16 8.72 2.84
C THR A 5 -2.42 10.11 3.41
N LEU A 6 -3.42 10.25 4.27
CA LEU A 6 -3.74 11.52 4.90
C LEU A 6 -3.27 11.52 6.36
N ARG A 7 -2.61 12.60 6.76
CA ARG A 7 -2.30 12.84 8.17
C ARG A 7 -3.59 13.17 8.95
N PRO A 8 -3.57 13.11 10.28
CA PRO A 8 -4.76 13.44 11.08
C PRO A 8 -5.36 14.82 10.79
N ASP A 9 -4.54 15.79 10.38
CA ASP A 9 -5.01 17.12 10.02
C ASP A 9 -5.56 17.25 8.60
N GLY A 10 -5.60 16.11 7.86
CA GLY A 10 -6.10 16.06 6.48
C GLY A 10 -5.05 16.38 5.43
N SER A 11 -3.83 16.74 5.82
CA SER A 11 -2.78 17.00 4.84
C SER A 11 -2.22 15.71 4.24
N PRO A 12 -1.86 15.71 2.96
CA PRO A 12 -1.34 14.49 2.33
C PRO A 12 0.10 14.20 2.74
N HIS A 13 0.39 12.91 2.91
CA HIS A 13 1.72 12.38 3.13
C HIS A 13 2.04 11.46 1.96
N VAL A 14 3.13 11.73 1.24
CA VAL A 14 3.51 10.99 0.04
C VAL A 14 4.91 10.42 0.22
N VAL A 15 5.05 9.12 0.04
CA VAL A 15 6.35 8.43 0.16
C VAL A 15 6.49 7.40 -0.94
N PRO A 16 7.73 7.07 -1.36
CA PRO A 16 7.95 5.98 -2.30
C PRO A 16 7.71 4.63 -1.64
N VAL A 17 7.11 3.71 -2.39
CA VAL A 17 6.84 2.35 -1.94
C VAL A 17 7.00 1.37 -3.10
N GLY A 18 7.23 0.09 -2.78
CA GLY A 18 6.94 -1.00 -3.68
C GLY A 18 5.56 -1.53 -3.38
N PHE A 19 4.80 -1.88 -4.40
CA PHE A 19 3.47 -2.44 -4.22
C PHE A 19 3.24 -3.62 -5.16
N ALA A 20 2.27 -4.45 -4.81
CA ALA A 20 1.76 -5.49 -5.68
C ALA A 20 0.24 -5.35 -5.76
N PHE A 21 -0.31 -5.57 -6.95
CA PHE A 21 -1.75 -5.57 -7.16
C PHE A 21 -2.22 -6.98 -7.53
N ASP A 22 -3.26 -7.44 -6.84
CA ASP A 22 -3.90 -8.72 -7.13
C ASP A 22 -5.26 -8.44 -7.79
N PRO A 23 -5.38 -8.64 -9.12
CA PRO A 23 -6.63 -8.35 -9.80
C PRO A 23 -7.76 -9.31 -9.43
N SER A 24 -7.46 -10.48 -8.88
CA SER A 24 -8.50 -11.45 -8.51
C SER A 24 -9.33 -11.01 -7.33
N ASP A 25 -8.73 -10.29 -6.37
CA ASP A 25 -9.44 -9.75 -5.21
C ASP A 25 -9.47 -8.22 -5.15
N GLY A 26 -8.89 -7.54 -6.16
CA GLY A 26 -8.92 -6.10 -6.25
C GLY A 26 -8.09 -5.39 -5.17
N LEU A 27 -7.07 -6.07 -4.64
CA LEU A 27 -6.26 -5.55 -3.54
C LEU A 27 -4.87 -5.10 -4.00
N VAL A 28 -4.49 -3.90 -3.56
CA VAL A 28 -3.09 -3.47 -3.54
C VAL A 28 -2.52 -3.84 -2.18
N ARG A 29 -1.34 -4.46 -2.19
CA ARG A 29 -0.62 -4.81 -0.96
C ARG A 29 0.72 -4.08 -0.91
N VAL A 30 0.98 -3.46 0.24
CA VAL A 30 2.24 -2.77 0.53
C VAL A 30 2.74 -3.31 1.87
N ILE A 31 4.02 -3.67 1.95
CA ILE A 31 4.60 -4.06 3.23
C ILE A 31 5.24 -2.83 3.88
N SER A 32 5.16 -2.76 5.20
CA SER A 32 5.74 -1.69 5.98
C SER A 32 6.04 -2.17 7.40
N PHE A 33 6.27 -1.26 8.30
CA PHE A 33 6.49 -1.54 9.71
C PHE A 33 5.58 -0.66 10.57
N ALA A 34 5.25 -1.16 11.76
CA ALA A 34 4.22 -0.57 12.62
C ALA A 34 4.45 0.91 12.95
N GLY A 35 5.71 1.33 13.09
CA GLY A 35 6.04 2.71 13.46
C GLY A 35 6.11 3.71 12.30
N SER A 36 5.92 3.30 11.05
CA SER A 36 6.01 4.23 9.93
C SER A 36 4.85 5.22 9.93
N ARG A 37 5.10 6.42 9.37
CA ARG A 37 4.06 7.47 9.32
C ARG A 37 2.84 7.02 8.50
N LYS A 38 3.07 6.37 7.35
CA LYS A 38 1.96 5.89 6.52
C LYS A 38 1.09 4.87 7.24
N VAL A 39 1.69 4.00 8.04
CA VAL A 39 0.95 3.01 8.83
C VAL A 39 0.16 3.71 9.93
N ARG A 40 0.78 4.64 10.65
CA ARG A 40 0.08 5.39 11.72
C ARG A 40 -1.08 6.22 11.17
N ASN A 41 -0.92 6.82 10.00
CA ASN A 41 -2.00 7.56 9.34
C ASN A 41 -3.20 6.64 9.07
N LEU A 42 -2.95 5.45 8.51
CA LEU A 42 -4.02 4.52 8.17
C LEU A 42 -4.61 3.81 9.38
N ALA A 43 -3.79 3.52 10.41
CA ALA A 43 -4.28 2.92 11.65
C ALA A 43 -5.21 3.86 12.41
N ALA A 44 -4.99 5.17 12.31
CA ALA A 44 -5.84 6.17 12.96
C ALA A 44 -7.22 6.29 12.29
N THR A 45 -7.33 5.91 11.01
CA THR A 45 -8.58 6.00 10.25
C THR A 45 -8.77 4.72 9.43
N PRO A 46 -9.19 3.61 10.06
CA PRO A 46 -9.44 2.36 9.32
C PRO A 46 -10.45 2.57 8.20
N GLY A 47 -10.14 2.07 7.02
CA GLY A 47 -10.96 2.29 5.83
C GLY A 47 -10.75 3.66 5.19
N GLY A 48 -9.80 4.47 5.69
CA GLY A 48 -9.44 5.74 5.09
C GLY A 48 -8.90 5.60 3.68
N ARG A 49 -8.95 6.69 2.93
CA ARG A 49 -8.54 6.68 1.52
C ARG A 49 -7.02 6.65 1.40
N ALA A 50 -6.55 5.88 0.42
CA ALA A 50 -5.14 5.83 0.04
C ALA A 50 -5.02 5.68 -1.46
N VAL A 51 -3.89 6.13 -2.01
CA VAL A 51 -3.63 6.08 -3.45
C VAL A 51 -2.21 5.58 -3.67
N VAL A 52 -2.07 4.58 -4.53
CA VAL A 52 -0.77 4.19 -5.07
C VAL A 52 -0.68 4.71 -6.49
N CYS A 53 0.41 5.39 -6.81
CA CYS A 53 0.64 5.91 -8.16
C CYS A 53 1.99 5.44 -8.69
N GLN A 54 2.00 4.90 -9.89
CA GLN A 54 3.19 4.49 -10.59
C GLN A 54 3.30 5.29 -11.89
N VAL A 55 4.50 5.83 -12.15
CA VAL A 55 4.78 6.60 -13.36
C VAL A 55 5.93 5.91 -14.10
N GLU A 56 5.78 5.77 -15.41
CA GLU A 56 6.78 5.17 -16.28
C GLU A 56 6.79 5.91 -17.59
N GLY A 57 7.67 6.91 -17.71
CA GLY A 57 7.67 7.83 -18.84
C GLY A 57 6.37 8.62 -18.90
N GLY A 58 5.71 8.63 -20.05
CA GLY A 58 4.40 9.27 -20.24
C GLY A 58 3.22 8.43 -19.79
N ARG A 59 3.47 7.20 -19.34
CA ARG A 59 2.44 6.28 -18.86
C ARG A 59 2.35 6.35 -17.36
N TRP A 60 1.14 6.27 -16.82
CA TRP A 60 0.96 6.29 -15.37
C TRP A 60 -0.31 5.56 -14.96
N LEU A 61 -0.35 5.13 -13.71
CA LEU A 61 -1.47 4.41 -13.13
C LEU A 61 -1.63 4.82 -11.67
N ALA A 62 -2.82 5.22 -11.31
CA ALA A 62 -3.18 5.49 -9.91
C ALA A 62 -4.30 4.55 -9.48
N LEU A 63 -4.09 3.85 -8.38
CA LEU A 63 -5.05 2.92 -7.80
C LEU A 63 -5.49 3.49 -6.45
N GLU A 64 -6.77 3.84 -6.34
CA GLU A 64 -7.34 4.46 -5.14
C GLU A 64 -8.31 3.51 -4.46
N GLY A 65 -8.37 3.59 -3.16
CA GLY A 65 -9.35 2.80 -2.42
C GLY A 65 -9.32 3.02 -0.94
N SER A 66 -10.07 2.16 -0.25
CA SER A 66 -10.11 2.10 1.20
C SER A 66 -8.97 1.24 1.69
N ALA A 67 -8.23 1.74 2.68
CA ALA A 67 -7.03 1.09 3.17
C ALA A 67 -7.17 0.65 4.62
N VAL A 68 -6.62 -0.50 4.92
CA VAL A 68 -6.48 -1.00 6.29
C VAL A 68 -5.05 -1.49 6.52
N VAL A 69 -4.62 -1.45 7.77
CA VAL A 69 -3.34 -2.02 8.21
C VAL A 69 -3.64 -3.31 8.94
N THR A 70 -2.87 -4.34 8.66
CA THR A 70 -2.99 -5.63 9.34
C THR A 70 -1.63 -6.16 9.78
N ALA A 71 -1.59 -6.71 10.98
CA ALA A 71 -0.45 -7.48 11.49
C ALA A 71 -0.76 -8.98 11.49
N GLU A 72 -1.90 -9.41 10.96
CA GLU A 72 -2.28 -10.81 10.90
C GLU A 72 -1.25 -11.59 10.09
N PRO A 73 -0.66 -12.67 10.67
CA PRO A 73 0.46 -13.36 10.04
C PRO A 73 0.20 -13.84 8.61
N ASP A 74 -0.96 -14.42 8.34
CA ASP A 74 -1.29 -14.93 7.00
C ASP A 74 -1.39 -13.80 5.97
N ARG A 75 -1.95 -12.67 6.37
CA ARG A 75 -2.11 -11.51 5.47
C ARG A 75 -0.77 -10.83 5.23
N VAL A 76 0.05 -10.70 6.27
CA VAL A 76 1.41 -10.17 6.14
C VAL A 76 2.25 -11.09 5.24
N GLU A 77 2.14 -12.41 5.42
CA GLU A 77 2.86 -13.37 4.60
C GLU A 77 2.48 -13.28 3.12
N ARG A 78 1.19 -13.10 2.82
CA ARG A 78 0.73 -12.87 1.43
C ARG A 78 1.32 -11.60 0.84
N ALA A 79 1.39 -10.53 1.63
CA ALA A 79 1.96 -9.27 1.18
C ALA A 79 3.46 -9.40 0.93
N VAL A 80 4.17 -10.11 1.80
CA VAL A 80 5.61 -10.38 1.64
C VAL A 80 5.85 -11.22 0.39
N ALA A 81 5.07 -12.27 0.17
CA ALA A 81 5.19 -13.12 -1.01
C ALA A 81 4.93 -12.33 -2.30
N ALA A 82 3.92 -11.48 -2.32
CA ALA A 82 3.61 -10.64 -3.47
C ALA A 82 4.73 -9.64 -3.76
N TYR A 83 5.29 -9.04 -2.73
CA TYR A 83 6.45 -8.15 -2.86
C TYR A 83 7.67 -8.89 -3.41
N ALA A 84 7.97 -10.07 -2.85
CA ALA A 84 9.11 -10.86 -3.26
C ALA A 84 9.01 -11.30 -4.73
N ALA A 85 7.81 -11.63 -5.20
CA ALA A 85 7.58 -12.03 -6.58
C ALA A 85 7.83 -10.89 -7.57
N ARG A 86 7.60 -9.64 -7.14
CA ARG A 86 7.76 -8.47 -8.01
C ARG A 86 9.13 -7.82 -7.90
N TYR A 87 9.74 -7.82 -6.73
CA TYR A 87 10.99 -7.14 -6.45
C TYR A 87 12.07 -8.14 -6.01
N ARG A 88 12.14 -8.38 -4.72
CA ARG A 88 13.09 -9.32 -4.11
C ARG A 88 12.57 -9.74 -2.74
N GLN A 89 13.12 -10.80 -2.19
CA GLN A 89 12.78 -11.23 -0.83
C GLN A 89 13.21 -10.15 0.17
N PRO A 90 12.29 -9.57 0.95
CA PRO A 90 12.65 -8.59 1.97
C PRO A 90 13.32 -9.28 3.16
N GLY A 91 14.13 -8.52 3.92
CA GLY A 91 14.70 -9.01 5.17
C GLY A 91 13.60 -9.30 6.19
N GLU A 92 13.93 -10.12 7.18
CA GLU A 92 12.99 -10.40 8.27
C GLU A 92 12.81 -9.17 9.16
N ARG A 93 11.58 -8.99 9.67
CA ARG A 93 11.24 -7.87 10.52
C ARG A 93 10.06 -8.22 11.40
N GLU A 94 10.23 -8.14 12.74
CA GLU A 94 9.18 -8.50 13.70
C GLU A 94 8.00 -7.55 13.69
N ASP A 95 8.23 -6.26 13.44
CA ASP A 95 7.18 -5.24 13.42
C ASP A 95 6.57 -5.03 12.02
N ARG A 96 6.75 -6.00 11.13
CA ARG A 96 6.19 -5.90 9.77
C ARG A 96 4.69 -5.97 9.80
N VAL A 97 4.08 -5.08 9.01
CA VAL A 97 2.64 -5.04 8.77
C VAL A 97 2.39 -4.99 7.27
N ALA A 98 1.17 -5.30 6.89
CA ALA A 98 0.70 -5.12 5.53
C ALA A 98 -0.32 -3.99 5.48
N ILE A 99 -0.23 -3.17 4.45
CA ILE A 99 -1.28 -2.23 4.08
C ILE A 99 -2.03 -2.88 2.92
N GLU A 100 -3.35 -2.96 3.06
CA GLU A 100 -4.23 -3.50 2.03
C GLU A 100 -5.17 -2.41 1.59
N ILE A 101 -5.16 -2.12 0.28
CA ILE A 101 -6.05 -1.12 -0.31
C ILE A 101 -7.03 -1.86 -1.20
N THR A 102 -8.32 -1.78 -0.84
CA THR A 102 -9.41 -2.29 -1.69
C THR A 102 -9.67 -1.24 -2.76
N VAL A 103 -9.27 -1.53 -3.98
CA VAL A 103 -9.32 -0.56 -5.08
C VAL A 103 -10.74 -0.37 -5.56
N ASP A 104 -11.19 0.87 -5.61
CA ASP A 104 -12.52 1.25 -6.12
C ASP A 104 -12.45 2.34 -7.20
N ARG A 105 -11.28 2.88 -7.48
CA ARG A 105 -11.10 3.86 -8.54
C ARG A 105 -9.74 3.67 -9.21
N VAL A 106 -9.74 3.64 -10.53
CA VAL A 106 -8.52 3.52 -11.32
C VAL A 106 -8.43 4.71 -12.26
N LEU A 107 -7.29 5.39 -12.22
CA LEU A 107 -6.96 6.47 -13.15
C LEU A 107 -5.67 6.11 -13.85
N GLY A 108 -5.53 6.49 -15.11
CA GLY A 108 -4.29 6.18 -15.76
C GLY A 108 -4.26 6.59 -17.22
N ARG A 109 -3.05 6.43 -17.78
CA ARG A 109 -2.77 6.65 -19.19
C ARG A 109 -1.79 5.59 -19.67
N ALA A 110 -2.20 4.85 -20.68
CA ALA A 110 -1.37 3.83 -21.29
C ALA A 110 -0.27 4.42 -22.20
#